data_c8ba897b939778603eeef4d8ac067a92
#
_entry.id   c8ba897b939778603eeef4d8ac067a92
#
_cell.length_a   1.000
_cell.length_b   1.000
_cell.length_c   1.000
_cell.angle_alpha   90.00
_cell.angle_beta   90.00
_cell.angle_gamma   90.00
#
_symmetry.space_group_name_H-M   'P 1'
#
loop_
_entity.id
_entity.type
_entity.pdbx_description
1 polymer ?
#
loop_
_entity_poly.entity_id
_entity_poly.type
_entity_poly.pdbx_seq_one_letter_code
_entity_poly.pdbx_strand_id
1 'polypeptide(L)'
;MKKVFFLLLVVLLSNWATAQITDYSIFDKKFNFYVANDLGRNGYYDQKPIAELMGTMAEEVGPEFVVATGDIHHFEGVRSVNDPLWMTNYELIYSHPELMIDWFPVLGNHQYQPPLDHARPLLYKSI
;
A
#
# COMPACT_ATOMS: atom_id res chain seq x y z
N MET A 1 -2.79 -37.50 28.78
CA MET A 1 -2.95 -36.15 29.34
C MET A 1 -2.02 -35.12 28.68
N LYS A 2 -0.72 -35.34 28.51
CA LYS A 2 0.22 -34.39 27.91
C LYS A 2 -0.15 -33.95 26.46
N LYS A 3 -0.62 -34.89 25.62
CA LYS A 3 -1.02 -34.60 24.21
C LYS A 3 -2.28 -33.72 24.11
N VAL A 4 -3.25 -33.90 25.00
CA VAL A 4 -4.49 -33.10 25.05
C VAL A 4 -4.18 -31.69 25.52
N PHE A 5 -3.28 -31.53 26.49
CA PHE A 5 -2.84 -30.23 26.97
C PHE A 5 -2.10 -29.42 25.89
N PHE A 6 -1.24 -30.10 25.12
CA PHE A 6 -0.55 -29.44 23.99
C PHE A 6 -1.51 -28.99 22.90
N LEU A 7 -2.51 -29.81 22.55
CA LEU A 7 -3.54 -29.43 21.56
C LEU A 7 -4.37 -28.23 22.03
N LEU A 8 -4.75 -28.18 23.29
CA LEU A 8 -5.47 -27.06 23.88
C LEU A 8 -4.64 -25.79 23.89
N LEU A 9 -3.34 -25.88 24.15
CA LEU A 9 -2.42 -24.75 24.11
C LEU A 9 -2.27 -24.20 22.69
N VAL A 10 -2.17 -25.06 21.66
CA VAL A 10 -2.10 -24.65 20.26
C VAL A 10 -3.38 -23.96 19.82
N VAL A 11 -4.54 -24.46 20.21
CA VAL A 11 -5.84 -23.82 19.91
C VAL A 11 -5.99 -22.49 20.62
N LEU A 12 -5.50 -22.34 21.83
CA LEU A 12 -5.51 -21.07 22.55
C LEU A 12 -4.56 -20.03 21.91
N LEU A 13 -3.40 -20.47 21.46
CA LEU A 13 -2.42 -19.59 20.80
C LEU A 13 -2.87 -19.15 19.41
N SER A 14 -3.62 -20.00 18.68
CA SER A 14 -4.15 -19.64 17.36
C SER A 14 -5.23 -18.54 17.41
N ASN A 15 -5.94 -18.41 18.53
CA ASN A 15 -6.93 -17.35 18.72
C ASN A 15 -6.31 -15.99 19.10
N TRP A 16 -5.03 -15.94 19.43
CA TRP A 16 -4.34 -14.67 19.72
C TRP A 16 -3.75 -13.99 18.48
N ALA A 17 -3.73 -14.69 17.33
CA ALA A 17 -3.11 -14.19 16.10
C ALA A 17 -4.02 -13.33 15.22
N THR A 18 -5.27 -13.10 15.61
CA THR A 18 -6.24 -12.33 14.81
C THR A 18 -6.74 -11.09 15.55
N ALA A 19 -5.82 -10.25 16.02
CA ALA A 19 -6.20 -8.89 16.39
C ALA A 19 -6.23 -8.01 15.12
N GLN A 20 -7.05 -8.39 14.14
CA GLN A 20 -7.45 -7.47 13.09
C GLN A 20 -8.49 -6.51 13.67
N ILE A 21 -8.28 -5.23 13.49
CA ILE A 21 -9.34 -4.25 13.70
C ILE A 21 -10.43 -4.60 12.67
N THR A 22 -11.54 -5.16 13.13
CA THR A 22 -12.67 -5.53 12.27
C THR A 22 -13.79 -4.50 12.34
N ASP A 23 -13.69 -3.52 13.23
CA ASP A 23 -14.65 -2.44 13.38
C ASP A 23 -13.99 -1.11 12.97
N TYR A 24 -14.33 -0.65 11.78
CA TYR A 24 -13.87 0.62 11.23
C TYR A 24 -14.85 1.78 11.51
N SER A 25 -15.93 1.55 12.24
CA SER A 25 -16.94 2.57 12.56
C SER A 25 -16.37 3.79 13.27
N ILE A 26 -15.21 3.64 13.94
CA ILE A 26 -14.49 4.74 14.59
C ILE A 26 -14.01 5.80 13.57
N PHE A 27 -13.89 5.45 12.29
CA PHE A 27 -13.48 6.35 11.21
C PHE A 27 -14.67 6.97 10.49
N ASP A 28 -15.90 6.51 10.75
CA ASP A 28 -17.10 7.06 10.12
C ASP A 28 -17.21 8.57 10.37
N LYS A 29 -17.51 9.32 9.31
CA LYS A 29 -17.63 10.80 9.35
C LYS A 29 -16.38 11.53 9.84
N LYS A 30 -15.21 10.93 9.73
CA LYS A 30 -13.92 11.55 10.00
C LYS A 30 -13.26 11.94 8.68
N PHE A 31 -12.32 12.85 8.79
CA PHE A 31 -11.39 13.14 7.71
C PHE A 31 -10.29 12.06 7.74
N ASN A 32 -10.33 11.16 6.78
CA ASN A 32 -9.41 10.02 6.70
C ASN A 32 -8.52 10.14 5.48
N PHE A 33 -7.29 9.66 5.59
CA PHE A 33 -6.36 9.51 4.48
C PHE A 33 -5.40 8.35 4.76
N TYR A 34 -4.84 7.79 3.71
CA TYR A 34 -3.80 6.77 3.84
C TYR A 34 -2.40 7.39 3.78
N VAL A 35 -1.50 6.81 4.56
CA VAL A 35 -0.06 7.03 4.44
C VAL A 35 0.59 5.68 4.17
N ALA A 36 1.30 5.57 3.07
CA ALA A 36 1.93 4.33 2.65
C ALA A 36 3.32 4.58 2.06
N ASN A 37 4.22 3.62 2.21
CA ASN A 37 5.57 3.67 1.65
C ASN A 37 5.97 2.30 1.10
N ASP A 38 7.08 2.22 0.38
CA ASP A 38 7.62 0.98 -0.19
C ASP A 38 6.62 0.21 -1.06
N LEU A 39 5.77 0.93 -1.77
CA LEU A 39 4.59 0.41 -2.43
C LEU A 39 4.88 -0.44 -3.66
N GLY A 40 6.00 -0.21 -4.33
CA GLY A 40 6.26 -0.78 -5.64
C GLY A 40 7.11 -2.05 -5.61
N ARG A 41 6.55 -3.17 -6.07
CA ARG A 41 7.24 -4.47 -6.22
C ARG A 41 6.86 -5.19 -7.50
N ASN A 42 6.35 -4.48 -8.52
CA ASN A 42 5.87 -5.07 -9.79
C ASN A 42 4.83 -6.18 -9.59
N GLY A 43 4.03 -6.11 -8.53
CA GLY A 43 3.03 -7.10 -8.18
C GLY A 43 3.59 -8.35 -7.49
N TYR A 44 4.89 -8.36 -7.14
CA TYR A 44 5.50 -9.46 -6.40
C TYR A 44 5.33 -9.29 -4.89
N TYR A 45 5.64 -10.34 -4.15
CA TYR A 45 5.47 -10.44 -2.69
C TYR A 45 4.02 -10.14 -2.30
N ASP A 46 3.83 -9.40 -1.23
CA ASP A 46 2.50 -9.07 -0.69
C ASP A 46 1.89 -7.79 -1.27
N GLN A 47 2.46 -7.22 -2.34
CA GLN A 47 1.98 -5.96 -2.90
C GLN A 47 0.52 -6.03 -3.33
N LYS A 48 0.13 -7.06 -4.08
CA LYS A 48 -1.26 -7.23 -4.54
C LYS A 48 -2.24 -7.50 -3.41
N PRO A 49 -1.97 -8.42 -2.48
CA PRO A 49 -2.81 -8.61 -1.29
C PRO A 49 -2.97 -7.34 -0.46
N ILE A 50 -1.91 -6.55 -0.30
CA ILE A 50 -1.98 -5.28 0.44
C ILE A 50 -2.83 -4.25 -0.32
N ALA A 51 -2.67 -4.13 -1.62
CA ALA A 51 -3.47 -3.21 -2.44
C ALA A 51 -4.97 -3.56 -2.38
N GLU A 52 -5.31 -4.84 -2.45
CA GLU A 52 -6.67 -5.32 -2.30
C GLU A 52 -7.25 -5.03 -0.90
N LEU A 53 -6.46 -5.28 0.14
CA LEU A 53 -6.84 -4.95 1.50
C LEU A 53 -7.07 -3.44 1.69
N MET A 54 -6.18 -2.61 1.14
CA MET A 54 -6.34 -1.16 1.17
C MET A 54 -7.65 -0.72 0.50
N GLY A 55 -7.98 -1.31 -0.65
CA GLY A 55 -9.23 -1.06 -1.35
C GLY A 55 -10.46 -1.46 -0.54
N THR A 56 -10.46 -2.68 0.01
CA THR A 56 -11.56 -3.19 0.84
C THR A 56 -11.75 -2.33 2.10
N MET A 57 -10.67 -1.92 2.74
CA MET A 57 -10.75 -1.00 3.88
C MET A 57 -11.26 0.38 3.47
N ALA A 58 -10.95 0.85 2.27
CA ALA A 58 -11.40 2.14 1.77
C ALA A 58 -12.92 2.22 1.61
N GLU A 59 -13.59 1.10 1.30
CA GLU A 59 -15.06 1.02 1.24
C GLU A 59 -15.71 1.43 2.57
N GLU A 60 -15.07 1.11 3.69
CA GLU A 60 -15.60 1.39 5.03
C GLU A 60 -15.06 2.71 5.61
N VAL A 61 -13.78 2.99 5.37
CA VAL A 61 -13.06 4.14 5.96
C VAL A 61 -13.29 5.43 5.18
N GLY A 62 -13.48 5.35 3.86
CA GLY A 62 -13.67 6.49 2.96
C GLY A 62 -12.48 7.47 2.99
N PRO A 63 -11.25 7.04 2.61
CA PRO A 63 -10.11 7.95 2.59
C PRO A 63 -10.28 8.97 1.46
N GLU A 64 -9.87 10.21 1.72
CA GLU A 64 -9.98 11.28 0.73
C GLU A 64 -8.78 11.34 -0.22
N PHE A 65 -7.62 10.88 0.25
CA PHE A 65 -6.40 10.80 -0.56
C PHE A 65 -5.39 9.82 0.03
N VAL A 66 -4.32 9.57 -0.71
CA VAL A 66 -3.17 8.78 -0.25
C VAL A 66 -1.89 9.60 -0.32
N VAL A 67 -1.10 9.59 0.74
CA VAL A 67 0.28 10.11 0.75
C VAL A 67 1.23 8.92 0.61
N ALA A 68 1.91 8.84 -0.52
CA ALA A 68 2.92 7.82 -0.78
C ALA A 68 4.31 8.38 -0.44
N THR A 69 4.86 8.00 0.72
CA THR A 69 6.02 8.64 1.36
C THR A 69 7.38 8.15 0.88
N GLY A 70 7.45 7.60 -0.31
CA GLY A 70 8.68 7.19 -0.97
C GLY A 70 8.70 5.74 -1.39
N ASP A 71 9.72 5.38 -2.16
CA ASP A 71 9.97 4.05 -2.68
C ASP A 71 8.74 3.39 -3.34
N ILE A 72 8.07 4.20 -4.20
CA ILE A 72 6.91 3.75 -4.97
C ILE A 72 7.33 2.71 -6.01
N HIS A 73 8.60 2.65 -6.35
CA HIS A 73 9.17 1.69 -7.27
C HIS A 73 10.43 1.05 -6.68
N HIS A 74 10.49 -0.26 -6.74
CA HIS A 74 11.64 -1.09 -6.48
C HIS A 74 11.85 -2.00 -7.72
N PHE A 75 13.01 -2.35 -8.12
CA PHE A 75 14.37 -2.13 -7.64
C PHE A 75 15.03 -0.92 -8.30
N GLU A 76 14.48 -0.46 -9.42
CA GLU A 76 14.89 0.74 -10.13
C GLU A 76 13.77 1.77 -10.04
N GLY A 77 14.14 3.04 -9.94
CA GLY A 77 13.21 4.15 -9.99
C GLY A 77 12.68 4.40 -11.40
N VAL A 78 11.62 5.19 -11.49
CA VAL A 78 11.10 5.64 -12.78
C VAL A 78 12.03 6.66 -13.42
N ARG A 79 12.14 6.61 -14.74
CA ARG A 79 13.01 7.49 -15.53
C ARG A 79 12.33 8.80 -15.93
N SER A 80 11.01 8.81 -15.90
CA SER A 80 10.21 9.99 -16.26
C SER A 80 8.77 9.81 -15.79
N VAL A 81 7.95 10.86 -15.91
CA VAL A 81 6.49 10.79 -15.68
C VAL A 81 5.76 9.87 -16.67
N ASN A 82 6.38 9.52 -17.77
CA ASN A 82 5.83 8.62 -18.80
C ASN A 82 6.44 7.22 -18.74
N ASP A 83 7.19 6.90 -17.70
CA ASP A 83 7.79 5.57 -17.55
C ASP A 83 6.70 4.51 -17.40
N PRO A 84 6.74 3.41 -18.19
CA PRO A 84 5.77 2.32 -18.08
C PRO A 84 5.67 1.70 -16.69
N LEU A 85 6.69 1.86 -15.85
CA LEU A 85 6.67 1.38 -14.46
C LEU A 85 5.56 2.03 -13.63
N TRP A 86 5.13 3.25 -13.94
CA TRP A 86 3.96 3.83 -13.29
C TRP A 86 2.74 2.95 -13.45
N MET A 87 2.51 2.47 -14.67
CA MET A 87 1.36 1.60 -14.95
C MET A 87 1.52 0.24 -14.28
N THR A 88 2.64 -0.46 -14.53
CA THR A 88 2.79 -1.87 -14.16
C THR A 88 3.09 -2.09 -12.68
N ASN A 89 3.76 -1.15 -12.04
CA ASN A 89 4.21 -1.28 -10.66
C ASN A 89 3.29 -0.54 -9.67
N TYR A 90 2.39 0.27 -10.16
CA TYR A 90 1.56 1.13 -9.34
C TYR A 90 0.10 1.14 -9.80
N GLU A 91 -0.28 1.77 -10.91
CA GLU A 91 -1.66 1.99 -11.32
C GLU A 91 -2.51 0.71 -11.43
N LEU A 92 -1.99 -0.33 -12.11
CA LEU A 92 -2.70 -1.59 -12.27
C LEU A 92 -2.77 -2.42 -10.99
N ILE A 93 -2.01 -2.08 -9.98
CA ILE A 93 -1.97 -2.81 -8.72
C ILE A 93 -2.92 -2.17 -7.70
N TYR A 94 -2.87 -0.84 -7.57
CA TYR A 94 -3.76 -0.09 -6.68
C TYR A 94 -5.03 0.37 -7.40
N SER A 95 -5.61 -0.50 -8.22
CA SER A 95 -6.73 -0.20 -9.14
C SER A 95 -8.12 -0.47 -8.55
N HIS A 96 -8.22 -0.71 -7.24
CA HIS A 96 -9.52 -0.83 -6.58
C HIS A 96 -10.32 0.47 -6.77
N PRO A 97 -11.64 0.40 -7.06
CA PRO A 97 -12.45 1.60 -7.31
C PRO A 97 -12.34 2.66 -6.21
N GLU A 98 -12.29 2.24 -4.94
CA GLU A 98 -12.18 3.15 -3.79
C GLU A 98 -10.78 3.74 -3.59
N LEU A 99 -9.79 3.29 -4.36
CA LEU A 99 -8.45 3.88 -4.42
C LEU A 99 -8.26 4.82 -5.61
N MET A 100 -9.30 5.02 -6.45
CA MET A 100 -9.30 5.99 -7.56
C MET A 100 -9.51 7.41 -7.04
N ILE A 101 -8.71 7.79 -6.06
CA ILE A 101 -8.67 9.08 -5.36
C ILE A 101 -7.32 9.77 -5.62
N ASP A 102 -7.13 10.98 -5.10
CA ASP A 102 -5.86 11.68 -5.28
C ASP A 102 -4.71 10.99 -4.52
N TRP A 103 -3.57 10.82 -5.21
CA TRP A 103 -2.36 10.31 -4.62
C TRP A 103 -1.25 11.35 -4.69
N PHE A 104 -0.54 11.53 -3.59
CA PHE A 104 0.57 12.46 -3.44
C PHE A 104 1.88 11.71 -3.27
N PRO A 105 2.54 11.32 -4.38
CA PRO A 105 3.79 10.57 -4.32
C PRO A 105 4.98 11.47 -3.98
N VAL A 106 5.82 11.00 -3.07
CA VAL A 106 7.13 11.58 -2.76
C VAL A 106 8.21 10.62 -3.23
N LEU A 107 9.30 11.14 -3.76
CA LEU A 107 10.43 10.33 -4.20
C LEU A 107 11.21 9.78 -3.00
N GLY A 108 11.43 8.46 -2.99
CA GLY A 108 12.32 7.78 -2.05
C GLY A 108 13.73 7.59 -2.60
N ASN A 109 14.58 6.90 -1.85
CA ASN A 109 15.97 6.70 -2.25
C ASN A 109 16.12 5.78 -3.47
N HIS A 110 15.19 4.85 -3.71
CA HIS A 110 15.18 4.01 -4.91
C HIS A 110 14.84 4.77 -6.19
N GLN A 111 14.14 5.90 -6.10
CA GLN A 111 13.88 6.78 -7.23
C GLN A 111 15.07 7.70 -7.57
N TYR A 112 16.00 7.88 -6.63
CA TYR A 112 17.19 8.75 -6.79
C TYR A 112 18.42 8.02 -7.35
N GLN A 113 18.29 6.86 -7.96
CA GLN A 113 19.46 6.18 -8.53
C GLN A 113 19.98 6.91 -9.79
N PRO A 114 21.27 7.29 -9.83
CA PRO A 114 21.87 7.96 -11.00
C PRO A 114 21.86 7.03 -12.24
N PRO A 115 21.65 7.57 -13.47
CA PRO A 115 21.78 8.98 -13.81
C PRO A 115 20.44 9.66 -14.08
N LEU A 116 19.74 10.11 -13.08
CA LEU A 116 18.74 11.13 -13.29
C LEU A 116 19.48 12.47 -13.38
N ASP A 117 19.91 12.79 -14.58
CA ASP A 117 20.29 14.14 -14.94
C ASP A 117 19.03 14.99 -14.75
N HIS A 118 19.12 15.91 -13.80
CA HIS A 118 18.11 16.90 -13.42
C HIS A 118 16.98 16.45 -12.48
N ALA A 119 17.14 16.85 -11.23
CA ALA A 119 16.12 16.94 -10.21
C ALA A 119 14.97 17.87 -10.66
N ARG A 120 14.09 17.39 -11.52
CA ARG A 120 12.75 17.97 -11.67
C ARG A 120 11.84 17.22 -10.71
N PRO A 121 11.03 17.91 -9.91
CA PRO A 121 9.97 17.25 -9.18
C PRO A 121 9.10 16.53 -10.19
N LEU A 122 9.03 15.21 -10.08
CA LEU A 122 8.10 14.38 -10.85
C LEU A 122 6.72 14.67 -10.27
N LEU A 123 6.01 15.62 -10.85
CA LEU A 123 4.60 15.82 -10.56
C LEU A 123 3.84 14.75 -11.35
N TYR A 124 3.63 13.62 -10.73
CA TYR A 124 2.71 12.61 -11.24
C TYR A 124 1.29 13.01 -10.82
N LYS A 125 0.40 13.09 -11.79
CA LYS A 125 -1.02 13.26 -11.55
C LYS A 125 -1.67 11.94 -11.97
N SER A 126 -2.23 11.23 -11.00
CA SER A 126 -3.12 10.10 -11.28
C SER A 126 -4.29 10.56 -12.16
N ILE A 127 -4.69 9.72 -13.06
CA ILE A 127 -5.79 9.98 -14.01
C ILE A 127 -7.11 9.68 -13.32
#